data_db573d697ea0d1ab1cbb42343b6c2112
#
_entry.id   db573d697ea0d1ab1cbb42343b6c2112
#
_cell.length_a   1.000
_cell.length_b   1.000
_cell.length_c   1.000
_cell.angle_alpha   90.00
_cell.angle_beta   90.00
_cell.angle_gamma   90.00
#
_symmetry.space_group_name_H-M   'P 1'
#
loop_
_entity.id
_entity.type
_entity.pdbx_description
1 polymer ?
#
loop_
_entity_poly.entity_id
_entity_poly.type
_entity_poly.pdbx_seq_one_letter_code
_entity_poly.pdbx_strand_id
1 'polypeptide(L)'
;MIYFLSDAHLGSRAIDNPLAHQQTLIDMLQSMAKDATAIYLLGDIFDFWCEYFWRDKSKEQYRPFLQTLKELTDKGIDIHFFIGNHDIWTFGWLAKETGITVHRRPEELTINGKRLFLAHGDGLVPSNYLQQMPKAIQKKIKQFIFLRRVFHNPILQFLFRLLLPAWANEFGYEWAKNSRLKELARPCPYKGEDKEELVLFAKEQEQLGNHHDYYIFGHRHIELDLMLSRDSRIMILGDCWQQFTYAQMDNYELRIMNFEL
;
A
#
# COMPACT_ATOMS: atom_id res chain seq x y z
N MET A 1 5.16 9.19 -18.12
CA MET A 1 4.74 9.59 -16.78
C MET A 1 4.87 8.39 -15.85
N ILE A 2 5.12 8.58 -14.53
CA ILE A 2 5.15 7.51 -13.53
C ILE A 2 4.12 7.82 -12.46
N TYR A 3 3.33 6.83 -12.07
CA TYR A 3 2.22 6.99 -11.13
C TYR A 3 2.40 6.14 -9.88
N PHE A 4 1.95 6.66 -8.74
CA PHE A 4 1.99 5.99 -7.44
C PHE A 4 0.61 6.11 -6.78
N LEU A 5 0.04 4.99 -6.35
CA LEU A 5 -1.23 4.95 -5.64
C LEU A 5 -1.21 3.83 -4.59
N SER A 6 -2.07 3.91 -3.58
CA SER A 6 -2.13 2.95 -2.49
C SER A 6 -3.52 2.89 -1.87
N ASP A 7 -3.70 1.94 -0.95
CA ASP A 7 -4.85 1.91 -0.03
C ASP A 7 -6.21 1.98 -0.76
N ALA A 8 -6.38 1.13 -1.78
CA ALA A 8 -7.63 1.06 -2.53
C ALA A 8 -8.69 0.17 -1.85
N HIS A 9 -8.25 -0.80 -1.03
CA HIS A 9 -9.11 -1.70 -0.27
C HIS A 9 -10.26 -2.31 -1.08
N LEU A 10 -9.95 -2.78 -2.29
CA LEU A 10 -10.91 -3.45 -3.16
C LEU A 10 -11.58 -4.62 -2.45
N GLY A 11 -12.90 -4.71 -2.57
CA GLY A 11 -13.72 -5.75 -1.95
C GLY A 11 -14.04 -5.50 -0.49
N SER A 12 -13.74 -4.29 0.03
CA SER A 12 -14.08 -3.92 1.40
C SER A 12 -15.58 -3.98 1.64
N ARG A 13 -15.97 -4.68 2.71
CA ARG A 13 -17.37 -4.76 3.17
C ARG A 13 -17.85 -3.50 3.89
N ALA A 14 -16.97 -2.50 4.04
CA ALA A 14 -17.30 -1.18 4.57
C ALA A 14 -17.66 -0.17 3.46
N ILE A 15 -17.57 -0.56 2.19
CA ILE A 15 -17.94 0.25 1.03
C ILE A 15 -19.36 -0.10 0.59
N ASP A 16 -20.23 0.90 0.47
CA ASP A 16 -21.65 0.69 0.11
C ASP A 16 -21.82 0.09 -1.30
N ASN A 17 -21.00 0.52 -2.26
CA ASN A 17 -21.01 0.01 -3.63
C ASN A 17 -19.61 -0.46 -4.09
N PRO A 18 -19.20 -1.70 -3.75
CA PRO A 18 -17.88 -2.22 -4.10
C PRO A 18 -17.63 -2.32 -5.60
N LEU A 19 -18.68 -2.53 -6.41
CA LEU A 19 -18.55 -2.60 -7.87
C LEU A 19 -18.27 -1.22 -8.49
N ALA A 20 -18.96 -0.20 -8.05
CA ALA A 20 -18.69 1.17 -8.49
C ALA A 20 -17.28 1.61 -8.06
N HIS A 21 -16.89 1.33 -6.83
CA HIS A 21 -15.55 1.60 -6.34
C HIS A 21 -14.47 0.90 -7.20
N GLN A 22 -14.65 -0.39 -7.51
CA GLN A 22 -13.74 -1.11 -8.40
C GLN A 22 -13.71 -0.47 -9.80
N GLN A 23 -14.86 -0.04 -10.34
CA GLN A 23 -14.89 0.62 -11.64
C GLN A 23 -14.14 1.96 -11.62
N THR A 24 -14.30 2.78 -10.57
CA THR A 24 -13.52 4.01 -10.42
C THR A 24 -12.02 3.76 -10.45
N LEU A 25 -11.54 2.72 -9.76
CA LEU A 25 -10.12 2.37 -9.77
C LEU A 25 -9.64 1.89 -11.15
N ILE A 26 -10.50 1.17 -11.89
CA ILE A 26 -10.24 0.79 -13.28
C ILE A 26 -10.12 2.04 -14.15
N ASP A 27 -11.05 2.99 -14.02
CA ASP A 27 -11.06 4.24 -14.79
C ASP A 27 -9.82 5.10 -14.48
N MET A 28 -9.37 5.15 -13.21
CA MET A 28 -8.11 5.77 -12.83
C MET A 28 -6.92 5.14 -13.57
N LEU A 29 -6.78 3.82 -13.52
CA LEU A 29 -5.69 3.11 -14.19
C LEU A 29 -5.72 3.31 -15.70
N GLN A 30 -6.90 3.28 -16.33
CA GLN A 30 -7.07 3.53 -17.77
C GLN A 30 -6.75 4.97 -18.15
N SER A 31 -7.05 5.94 -17.27
CA SER A 31 -6.67 7.32 -17.47
C SER A 31 -5.15 7.50 -17.40
N MET A 32 -4.50 6.92 -16.40
CA MET A 32 -3.03 6.92 -16.24
C MET A 32 -2.33 6.24 -17.42
N ALA A 33 -2.93 5.18 -17.95
CA ALA A 33 -2.37 4.40 -19.07
C ALA A 33 -2.19 5.20 -20.38
N LYS A 34 -2.76 6.40 -20.49
CA LYS A 34 -2.60 7.26 -21.68
C LYS A 34 -1.16 7.73 -21.88
N ASP A 35 -0.40 7.85 -20.81
CA ASP A 35 0.99 8.34 -20.83
C ASP A 35 1.92 7.63 -19.82
N ALA A 36 1.40 6.67 -19.05
CA ALA A 36 2.18 5.94 -18.08
C ALA A 36 3.29 5.10 -18.74
N THR A 37 4.50 5.19 -18.21
CA THR A 37 5.58 4.22 -18.43
C THR A 37 5.66 3.21 -17.31
N ALA A 38 5.32 3.63 -16.07
CA ALA A 38 5.22 2.73 -14.92
C ALA A 38 4.12 3.17 -13.95
N ILE A 39 3.53 2.20 -13.23
CA ILE A 39 2.54 2.41 -12.17
C ILE A 39 2.96 1.60 -10.94
N TYR A 40 3.08 2.29 -9.80
CA TYR A 40 3.44 1.70 -8.51
C TYR A 40 2.22 1.64 -7.60
N LEU A 41 1.76 0.42 -7.28
CA LEU A 41 0.68 0.13 -6.34
C LEU A 41 1.32 -0.14 -4.98
N LEU A 42 1.29 0.83 -4.06
CA LEU A 42 2.05 0.78 -2.81
C LEU A 42 1.30 0.10 -1.66
N GLY A 43 0.66 -1.03 -1.93
CA GLY A 43 0.04 -1.91 -0.93
C GLY A 43 -1.39 -1.56 -0.55
N ASP A 44 -2.03 -2.51 0.13
CA ASP A 44 -3.43 -2.45 0.54
C ASP A 44 -4.39 -2.13 -0.63
N ILE A 45 -4.06 -2.69 -1.81
CA ILE A 45 -4.93 -2.60 -2.99
C ILE A 45 -6.17 -3.45 -2.81
N PHE A 46 -6.04 -4.60 -2.15
CA PHE A 46 -7.17 -5.45 -1.75
C PHE A 46 -7.41 -5.32 -0.25
N ASP A 47 -8.68 -5.23 0.16
CA ASP A 47 -9.06 -5.16 1.58
C ASP A 47 -8.72 -6.45 2.35
N PHE A 48 -8.75 -7.58 1.65
CA PHE A 48 -8.16 -8.86 2.08
C PHE A 48 -7.79 -9.69 0.87
N TRP A 49 -6.52 -10.14 0.82
CA TRP A 49 -6.02 -10.97 -0.26
C TRP A 49 -5.18 -12.14 0.27
N CYS A 50 -5.51 -13.37 -0.17
CA CYS A 50 -4.69 -14.54 0.10
C CYS A 50 -4.67 -15.48 -1.10
N GLU A 51 -3.49 -15.98 -1.45
CA GLU A 51 -3.30 -16.97 -2.51
C GLU A 51 -3.20 -18.36 -1.89
N TYR A 52 -4.35 -19.04 -1.78
CA TYR A 52 -4.46 -20.41 -1.27
C TYR A 52 -3.94 -21.44 -2.27
N PHE A 53 -3.67 -22.66 -1.81
CA PHE A 53 -3.42 -23.81 -2.68
C PHE A 53 -4.70 -24.34 -3.35
N TRP A 54 -5.84 -24.03 -2.79
CA TRP A 54 -7.15 -24.44 -3.29
C TRP A 54 -7.74 -23.35 -4.20
N ARG A 55 -8.65 -23.79 -5.10
CA ARG A 55 -9.40 -22.84 -5.92
C ARG A 55 -10.22 -21.89 -5.04
N ASP A 56 -9.97 -20.61 -5.19
CA ASP A 56 -10.67 -19.56 -4.48
C ASP A 56 -11.61 -18.79 -5.44
N LYS A 57 -12.91 -19.03 -5.26
CA LYS A 57 -13.94 -18.37 -6.08
C LYS A 57 -14.11 -16.89 -5.72
N SER A 58 -13.67 -16.43 -4.54
CA SER A 58 -13.80 -15.05 -4.13
C SER A 58 -13.01 -14.09 -5.03
N LYS A 59 -11.99 -14.59 -5.71
CA LYS A 59 -11.19 -13.80 -6.66
C LYS A 59 -11.94 -13.42 -7.95
N GLU A 60 -13.04 -14.11 -8.25
CA GLU A 60 -13.87 -13.79 -9.42
C GLU A 60 -14.46 -12.36 -9.35
N GLN A 61 -14.69 -11.83 -8.15
CA GLN A 61 -15.16 -10.46 -7.96
C GLN A 61 -14.14 -9.41 -8.44
N TYR A 62 -12.85 -9.75 -8.42
CA TYR A 62 -11.76 -8.86 -8.84
C TYR A 62 -11.38 -9.03 -10.31
N ARG A 63 -12.05 -9.95 -11.05
CA ARG A 63 -11.70 -10.27 -12.43
C ARG A 63 -11.59 -9.03 -13.34
N PRO A 64 -12.53 -8.04 -13.32
CA PRO A 64 -12.40 -6.85 -14.17
C PRO A 64 -11.11 -6.05 -13.87
N PHE A 65 -10.79 -5.85 -12.60
CA PHE A 65 -9.58 -5.15 -12.18
C PHE A 65 -8.30 -5.91 -12.57
N LEU A 66 -8.25 -7.23 -12.33
CA LEU A 66 -7.11 -8.07 -12.69
C LEU A 66 -6.89 -8.11 -14.21
N GLN A 67 -7.98 -8.14 -14.99
CA GLN A 67 -7.92 -8.06 -16.44
C GLN A 67 -7.37 -6.71 -16.90
N THR A 68 -7.78 -5.62 -16.28
CA THR A 68 -7.22 -4.28 -16.56
C THR A 68 -5.72 -4.26 -16.31
N LEU A 69 -5.24 -4.76 -15.17
CA LEU A 69 -3.80 -4.84 -14.90
C LEU A 69 -3.07 -5.63 -15.97
N LYS A 70 -3.64 -6.78 -16.38
CA LYS A 70 -3.05 -7.60 -17.46
C LYS A 70 -3.00 -6.86 -18.78
N GLU A 71 -4.08 -6.21 -19.19
CA GLU A 71 -4.14 -5.42 -20.42
C GLU A 71 -3.10 -4.30 -20.46
N LEU A 72 -2.86 -3.66 -19.30
CA LEU A 72 -1.86 -2.60 -19.17
C LEU A 72 -0.44 -3.15 -19.25
N THR A 73 -0.15 -4.27 -18.59
CA THR A 73 1.16 -4.93 -18.70
C THR A 73 1.41 -5.48 -20.12
N ASP A 74 0.39 -6.03 -20.77
CA ASP A 74 0.47 -6.49 -22.17
C ASP A 74 0.74 -5.31 -23.15
N LYS A 75 0.34 -4.09 -22.79
CA LYS A 75 0.67 -2.85 -23.53
C LYS A 75 2.08 -2.33 -23.26
N GLY A 76 2.83 -2.95 -22.36
CA GLY A 76 4.21 -2.58 -22.01
C GLY A 76 4.32 -1.54 -20.89
N ILE A 77 3.28 -1.32 -20.09
CA ILE A 77 3.35 -0.48 -18.89
C ILE A 77 3.93 -1.35 -17.76
N ASP A 78 5.01 -0.88 -17.13
CA ASP A 78 5.61 -1.56 -15.98
C ASP A 78 4.74 -1.34 -14.74
N ILE A 79 4.08 -2.40 -14.25
CA ILE A 79 3.24 -2.32 -13.05
C ILE A 79 3.93 -3.03 -11.89
N HIS A 80 4.17 -2.27 -10.81
CA HIS A 80 4.80 -2.74 -9.59
C HIS A 80 3.76 -2.77 -8.46
N PHE A 81 3.67 -3.89 -7.76
CA PHE A 81 2.76 -4.09 -6.64
C PHE A 81 3.56 -4.35 -5.37
N PHE A 82 3.48 -3.45 -4.42
CA PHE A 82 4.02 -3.66 -3.07
C PHE A 82 2.95 -4.30 -2.20
N ILE A 83 3.34 -5.28 -1.40
CA ILE A 83 2.40 -5.84 -0.42
C ILE A 83 2.22 -4.86 0.73
N GLY A 84 0.97 -4.67 1.13
CA GLY A 84 0.59 -4.01 2.37
C GLY A 84 0.22 -5.02 3.46
N ASN A 85 -0.35 -4.57 4.56
CA ASN A 85 -0.77 -5.46 5.64
C ASN A 85 -2.07 -6.24 5.36
N HIS A 86 -2.90 -5.79 4.41
CA HIS A 86 -4.13 -6.45 3.98
C HIS A 86 -3.92 -7.47 2.85
N ASP A 87 -2.90 -7.29 2.03
CA ASP A 87 -2.59 -8.15 0.89
C ASP A 87 -1.22 -8.85 0.98
N ILE A 88 -0.76 -9.05 2.21
CA ILE A 88 0.53 -9.67 2.57
C ILE A 88 0.68 -11.11 2.06
N TRP A 89 -0.43 -11.85 1.86
CA TRP A 89 -0.43 -13.25 1.43
C TRP A 89 -0.46 -13.40 -0.10
N THR A 90 0.30 -12.56 -0.78
CA THR A 90 0.54 -12.61 -2.24
C THR A 90 1.80 -13.45 -2.51
N PHE A 91 1.67 -14.58 -3.22
CA PHE A 91 2.77 -15.56 -3.37
C PHE A 91 3.17 -15.86 -4.81
N GLY A 92 2.61 -15.14 -5.79
CA GLY A 92 2.99 -15.26 -7.19
C GLY A 92 1.86 -15.59 -8.15
N TRP A 93 0.66 -15.96 -7.65
CA TRP A 93 -0.50 -16.14 -8.52
C TRP A 93 -0.90 -14.81 -9.17
N LEU A 94 -0.94 -13.73 -8.40
CA LEU A 94 -1.25 -12.39 -8.89
C LEU A 94 -0.29 -11.95 -9.99
N ALA A 95 1.02 -12.09 -9.76
CA ALA A 95 2.04 -11.78 -10.77
C ALA A 95 1.89 -12.62 -12.06
N LYS A 96 1.64 -13.93 -11.91
CA LYS A 96 1.44 -14.84 -13.05
C LYS A 96 0.20 -14.50 -13.86
N GLU A 97 -0.88 -14.11 -13.20
CA GLU A 97 -2.18 -13.81 -13.83
C GLU A 97 -2.16 -12.47 -14.56
N THR A 98 -1.47 -11.47 -14.01
CA THR A 98 -1.55 -10.09 -14.49
C THR A 98 -0.27 -9.57 -15.15
N GLY A 99 0.86 -10.26 -15.01
CA GLY A 99 2.16 -9.81 -15.53
C GLY A 99 2.86 -8.74 -14.67
N ILE A 100 2.29 -8.34 -13.53
CA ILE A 100 2.88 -7.32 -12.66
C ILE A 100 4.09 -7.84 -11.88
N THR A 101 4.95 -6.91 -11.44
CA THR A 101 6.08 -7.22 -10.54
C THR A 101 5.66 -7.04 -9.08
N VAL A 102 5.76 -8.09 -8.25
CA VAL A 102 5.38 -8.03 -6.83
C VAL A 102 6.60 -7.82 -5.94
N HIS A 103 6.57 -6.75 -5.14
CA HIS A 103 7.59 -6.40 -4.15
C HIS A 103 7.10 -6.77 -2.74
N ARG A 104 7.88 -7.59 -2.06
CA ARG A 104 7.57 -8.06 -0.68
C ARG A 104 8.30 -7.28 0.41
N ARG A 105 9.09 -6.30 0.03
CA ARG A 105 9.91 -5.44 0.91
C ARG A 105 9.91 -4.02 0.37
N PRO A 106 10.27 -3.04 1.20
CA PRO A 106 10.64 -1.71 0.70
C PRO A 106 11.71 -1.79 -0.40
N GLU A 107 11.65 -0.90 -1.35
CA GLU A 107 12.59 -0.80 -2.46
C GLU A 107 13.20 0.60 -2.54
N GLU A 108 14.48 0.64 -2.87
CA GLU A 108 15.20 1.85 -3.18
C GLU A 108 15.47 1.89 -4.69
N LEU A 109 14.93 2.89 -5.36
CA LEU A 109 15.00 3.01 -6.81
C LEU A 109 15.60 4.34 -7.21
N THR A 110 16.27 4.37 -8.35
CA THR A 110 16.66 5.62 -9.00
C THR A 110 15.84 5.84 -10.26
N ILE A 111 15.01 6.87 -10.26
CA ILE A 111 14.11 7.20 -11.35
C ILE A 111 14.40 8.65 -11.77
N ASN A 112 14.69 8.86 -13.05
CA ASN A 112 15.04 10.19 -13.60
C ASN A 112 16.16 10.91 -12.80
N GLY A 113 17.14 10.14 -12.28
CA GLY A 113 18.24 10.67 -11.47
C GLY A 113 17.88 10.97 -10.01
N LYS A 114 16.63 10.75 -9.60
CA LYS A 114 16.15 10.90 -8.22
C LYS A 114 16.15 9.57 -7.47
N ARG A 115 16.65 9.56 -6.25
CA ARG A 115 16.61 8.39 -5.36
C ARG A 115 15.27 8.37 -4.62
N LEU A 116 14.51 7.29 -4.80
CA LEU A 116 13.21 7.07 -4.19
C LEU A 116 13.28 5.91 -3.21
N PHE A 117 12.70 6.09 -2.03
CA PHE A 117 12.39 5.00 -1.11
C PHE A 117 10.88 4.72 -1.17
N LEU A 118 10.51 3.51 -1.61
CA LEU A 118 9.12 3.09 -1.80
C LEU A 118 8.75 1.99 -0.81
N ALA A 119 7.66 2.17 -0.09
CA ALA A 119 7.11 1.15 0.78
C ALA A 119 5.61 1.38 1.02
N HIS A 120 4.88 0.34 1.45
CA HIS A 120 3.53 0.57 1.97
C HIS A 120 3.56 1.46 3.22
N GLY A 121 4.43 1.18 4.17
CA GLY A 121 4.60 2.00 5.38
C GLY A 121 4.36 1.24 6.67
N ASP A 122 3.63 0.12 6.63
CA ASP A 122 3.32 -0.68 7.81
C ASP A 122 4.59 -1.22 8.50
N GLY A 123 4.70 -0.98 9.79
CA GLY A 123 5.82 -1.46 10.62
C GLY A 123 7.13 -0.70 10.46
N LEU A 124 7.16 0.40 9.72
CA LEU A 124 8.30 1.32 9.67
C LEU A 124 8.25 2.25 10.89
N VAL A 125 8.91 1.84 11.97
CA VAL A 125 8.99 2.62 13.21
C VAL A 125 10.44 2.94 13.51
N PRO A 126 10.83 4.21 13.65
CA PRO A 126 12.19 4.59 13.99
C PRO A 126 12.57 4.08 15.39
N SER A 127 13.73 3.47 15.51
CA SER A 127 14.16 2.79 16.74
C SER A 127 14.35 3.77 17.91
N ASN A 128 14.89 4.95 17.64
CA ASN A 128 15.12 6.00 18.63
C ASN A 128 13.80 6.59 19.15
N TYR A 129 12.81 6.77 18.25
CA TYR A 129 11.50 7.28 18.62
C TYR A 129 10.75 6.30 19.54
N LEU A 130 10.82 5.01 19.24
CA LEU A 130 10.17 3.99 20.06
C LEU A 130 10.64 4.02 21.52
N GLN A 131 11.93 4.30 21.76
CA GLN A 131 12.50 4.36 23.11
C GLN A 131 11.98 5.57 23.91
N GLN A 132 11.63 6.66 23.25
CA GLN A 132 11.14 7.91 23.88
C GLN A 132 9.64 7.89 24.19
N MET A 133 8.89 6.94 23.63
CA MET A 133 7.45 6.84 23.87
C MET A 133 7.08 6.32 25.26
N PRO A 134 5.89 6.67 25.78
CA PRO A 134 5.34 6.04 26.99
C PRO A 134 5.31 4.51 26.89
N LYS A 135 5.66 3.81 27.96
CA LYS A 135 5.75 2.32 28.00
C LYS A 135 4.52 1.61 27.46
N ALA A 136 3.31 2.17 27.72
CA ALA A 136 2.06 1.60 27.22
C ALA A 136 1.97 1.62 25.68
N ILE A 137 2.44 2.70 25.04
CA ILE A 137 2.50 2.85 23.59
C ILE A 137 3.58 1.96 23.01
N GLN A 138 4.78 1.93 23.62
CA GLN A 138 5.85 1.02 23.23
C GLN A 138 5.37 -0.44 23.21
N LYS A 139 4.59 -0.87 24.23
CA LYS A 139 4.03 -2.21 24.30
C LYS A 139 3.11 -2.51 23.12
N LYS A 140 2.20 -1.57 22.78
CA LYS A 140 1.28 -1.74 21.63
C LYS A 140 2.04 -1.86 20.32
N ILE A 141 3.02 -0.98 20.08
CA ILE A 141 3.85 -1.01 18.87
C ILE A 141 4.63 -2.31 18.79
N LYS A 142 5.27 -2.74 19.89
CA LYS A 142 5.98 -4.04 19.93
C LYS A 142 5.07 -5.22 19.65
N GLN A 143 3.83 -5.22 20.16
CA GLN A 143 2.84 -6.24 19.85
C GLN A 143 2.46 -6.24 18.37
N PHE A 144 2.26 -5.05 17.77
CA PHE A 144 1.98 -4.92 16.34
C PHE A 144 3.16 -5.45 15.49
N ILE A 145 4.39 -5.04 15.81
CA ILE A 145 5.60 -5.53 15.12
C ILE A 145 5.73 -7.05 15.27
N PHE A 146 5.43 -7.60 16.45
CA PHE A 146 5.44 -9.04 16.66
C PHE A 146 4.41 -9.75 15.79
N LEU A 147 3.16 -9.29 15.78
CA LEU A 147 2.10 -9.86 14.92
C LEU A 147 2.49 -9.76 13.44
N ARG A 148 3.03 -8.62 13.00
CA ARG A 148 3.54 -8.46 11.65
C ARG A 148 4.61 -9.50 11.31
N ARG A 149 5.57 -9.75 12.20
CA ARG A 149 6.59 -10.80 12.02
C ARG A 149 5.97 -12.20 11.94
N VAL A 150 4.93 -12.48 12.74
CA VAL A 150 4.16 -13.74 12.67
C VAL A 150 3.52 -13.88 11.29
N PHE A 151 2.81 -12.86 10.79
CA PHE A 151 2.17 -12.90 9.48
C PHE A 151 3.16 -12.93 8.31
N HIS A 152 4.37 -12.40 8.46
CA HIS A 152 5.44 -12.51 7.48
C HIS A 152 6.27 -13.82 7.61
N ASN A 153 6.01 -14.65 8.61
CA ASN A 153 6.73 -15.91 8.77
C ASN A 153 6.37 -16.88 7.63
N PRO A 154 7.34 -17.37 6.83
CA PRO A 154 7.04 -18.18 5.65
C PRO A 154 6.38 -19.52 5.97
N ILE A 155 6.69 -20.12 7.16
CA ILE A 155 6.06 -21.37 7.59
C ILE A 155 4.59 -21.12 7.93
N LEU A 156 4.28 -20.06 8.67
CA LEU A 156 2.89 -19.72 9.02
C LEU A 156 2.11 -19.32 7.79
N GLN A 157 2.72 -18.58 6.85
CA GLN A 157 2.11 -18.27 5.56
C GLN A 157 1.80 -19.53 4.76
N PHE A 158 2.73 -20.49 4.73
CA PHE A 158 2.48 -21.79 4.08
C PHE A 158 1.31 -22.53 4.72
N LEU A 159 1.27 -22.61 6.05
CA LEU A 159 0.16 -23.25 6.78
C LEU A 159 -1.18 -22.53 6.54
N PHE A 160 -1.19 -21.21 6.52
CA PHE A 160 -2.41 -20.43 6.24
C PHE A 160 -2.96 -20.72 4.83
N ARG A 161 -2.10 -20.91 3.83
CA ARG A 161 -2.50 -21.27 2.46
C ARG A 161 -3.18 -22.63 2.34
N LEU A 162 -3.02 -23.52 3.34
CA LEU A 162 -3.69 -24.82 3.38
C LEU A 162 -5.14 -24.72 3.88
N LEU A 163 -5.54 -23.59 4.47
CA LEU A 163 -6.91 -23.39 4.93
C LEU A 163 -7.89 -23.36 3.75
N LEU A 164 -9.13 -23.75 4.02
CA LEU A 164 -10.20 -23.68 3.05
C LEU A 164 -10.55 -22.20 2.79
N PRO A 165 -10.51 -21.73 1.52
CA PRO A 165 -10.69 -20.31 1.19
C PRO A 165 -11.99 -19.72 1.73
N ALA A 166 -13.11 -20.45 1.67
CA ALA A 166 -14.41 -19.98 2.11
C ALA A 166 -14.42 -19.54 3.58
N TRP A 167 -13.78 -20.32 4.46
CA TRP A 167 -13.69 -19.99 5.89
C TRP A 167 -12.65 -18.91 6.18
N ALA A 168 -11.48 -19.04 5.59
CA ALA A 168 -10.38 -18.12 5.83
C ALA A 168 -10.67 -16.71 5.27
N ASN A 169 -11.31 -16.62 4.10
CA ASN A 169 -11.76 -15.36 3.53
C ASN A 169 -12.81 -14.68 4.40
N GLU A 170 -13.80 -15.43 4.91
CA GLU A 170 -14.83 -14.85 5.79
C GLU A 170 -14.21 -14.21 7.03
N PHE A 171 -13.27 -14.91 7.67
CA PHE A 171 -12.52 -14.36 8.80
C PHE A 171 -11.71 -13.11 8.38
N GLY A 172 -11.01 -13.16 7.26
CA GLY A 172 -10.21 -12.05 6.75
C GLY A 172 -11.04 -10.80 6.42
N TYR A 173 -12.14 -10.99 5.70
CA TYR A 173 -13.06 -9.88 5.36
C TYR A 173 -13.73 -9.25 6.58
N GLU A 174 -14.14 -10.03 7.56
CA GLU A 174 -14.72 -9.48 8.79
C GLU A 174 -13.66 -8.75 9.64
N TRP A 175 -12.44 -9.26 9.67
CA TRP A 175 -11.33 -8.55 10.33
C TRP A 175 -11.04 -7.20 9.65
N ALA A 176 -10.92 -7.18 8.33
CA ALA A 176 -10.69 -5.98 7.53
C ALA A 176 -11.82 -4.97 7.69
N LYS A 177 -13.10 -5.41 7.57
CA LYS A 177 -14.28 -4.58 7.80
C LYS A 177 -14.26 -3.89 9.16
N ASN A 178 -13.96 -4.65 10.23
CA ASN A 178 -13.87 -4.07 11.57
C ASN A 178 -12.76 -3.01 11.69
N SER A 179 -11.66 -3.16 10.96
CA SER A 179 -10.60 -2.16 10.87
C SER A 179 -11.11 -0.87 10.19
N ARG A 180 -11.76 -1.01 9.02
CA ARG A 180 -12.33 0.13 8.28
C ARG A 180 -13.41 0.87 9.08
N LEU A 181 -14.34 0.14 9.71
CA LEU A 181 -15.37 0.78 10.56
C LEU A 181 -14.80 1.55 11.74
N LYS A 182 -13.69 1.09 12.34
CA LYS A 182 -12.99 1.84 13.40
C LYS A 182 -12.35 3.11 12.86
N GLU A 183 -11.79 3.06 11.67
CA GLU A 183 -11.20 4.21 11.00
C GLU A 183 -12.25 5.26 10.65
N LEU A 184 -13.38 4.85 10.05
CA LEU A 184 -14.52 5.73 9.77
C LEU A 184 -15.07 6.39 11.03
N ALA A 185 -15.17 5.64 12.15
CA ALA A 185 -15.65 6.15 13.42
C ALA A 185 -14.66 7.09 14.11
N ARG A 186 -13.36 6.97 13.83
CA ARG A 186 -12.28 7.75 14.43
C ARG A 186 -11.17 7.97 13.40
N PRO A 187 -11.35 8.93 12.49
CA PRO A 187 -10.31 9.26 11.52
C PRO A 187 -8.99 9.56 12.24
N CYS A 188 -7.91 9.03 11.67
CA CYS A 188 -6.57 9.26 12.19
C CYS A 188 -5.94 10.46 11.47
N PRO A 189 -6.10 11.70 11.99
CA PRO A 189 -5.53 12.87 11.34
C PRO A 189 -4.00 12.82 11.38
N TYR A 190 -3.38 13.67 10.59
CA TYR A 190 -1.95 13.93 10.67
C TYR A 190 -1.54 14.33 12.10
N LYS A 191 -0.58 13.62 12.67
CA LYS A 191 -0.17 13.79 14.08
C LYS A 191 0.85 14.92 14.28
N GLY A 192 1.33 15.51 13.20
CA GLY A 192 2.44 16.48 13.21
C GLY A 192 3.80 15.81 13.02
N GLU A 193 4.78 16.58 12.55
CA GLU A 193 6.10 16.10 12.16
C GLU A 193 6.85 15.33 13.26
N ASP A 194 6.61 15.66 14.54
CA ASP A 194 7.28 15.06 15.67
C ASP A 194 6.59 13.80 16.21
N LYS A 195 5.48 13.40 15.59
CA LYS A 195 4.65 12.26 16.06
C LYS A 195 4.19 11.33 14.95
N GLU A 196 4.29 11.74 13.68
CA GLU A 196 3.94 10.88 12.55
C GLU A 196 5.06 9.87 12.30
N GLU A 197 4.77 8.58 12.50
CA GLU A 197 5.77 7.52 12.50
C GLU A 197 6.57 7.46 11.20
N LEU A 198 5.92 7.66 10.05
CA LEU A 198 6.58 7.62 8.75
C LEU A 198 7.48 8.85 8.53
N VAL A 199 7.08 10.02 9.02
CA VAL A 199 7.94 11.22 9.00
C VAL A 199 9.17 11.01 9.86
N LEU A 200 9.01 10.46 11.06
CA LEU A 200 10.11 10.17 11.96
C LEU A 200 11.04 9.10 11.41
N PHE A 201 10.50 8.09 10.74
CA PHE A 201 11.28 7.08 10.03
C PHE A 201 12.16 7.72 8.93
N ALA A 202 11.57 8.56 8.07
CA ALA A 202 12.31 9.22 7.01
C ALA A 202 13.39 10.16 7.57
N LYS A 203 13.08 10.93 8.62
CA LYS A 203 14.08 11.77 9.34
C LYS A 203 15.22 10.94 9.92
N GLU A 204 14.93 9.77 10.48
CA GLU A 204 15.96 8.85 10.99
C GLU A 204 16.86 8.32 9.86
N GLN A 205 16.30 7.96 8.69
CA GLN A 205 17.09 7.53 7.54
C GLN A 205 18.06 8.63 7.06
N GLU A 206 17.58 9.86 6.95
CA GLU A 206 18.43 11.03 6.61
C GLU A 206 19.58 11.21 7.64
N GLN A 207 19.28 11.10 8.94
CA GLN A 207 20.29 11.20 9.99
C GLN A 207 21.34 10.08 9.96
N LEU A 208 20.95 8.89 9.48
CA LEU A 208 21.85 7.75 9.30
C LEU A 208 22.68 7.83 7.99
N GLY A 209 22.46 8.86 7.18
CA GLY A 209 23.14 9.05 5.90
C GLY A 209 22.50 8.26 4.73
N ASN A 210 21.36 7.67 4.95
CA ASN A 210 20.58 6.99 3.90
C ASN A 210 19.67 7.99 3.18
N HIS A 211 20.29 8.96 2.50
CA HIS A 211 19.56 10.03 1.82
C HIS A 211 18.73 9.52 0.63
N HIS A 212 17.48 10.01 0.55
CA HIS A 212 16.60 9.86 -0.61
C HIS A 212 15.97 11.21 -0.97
N ASP A 213 15.83 11.47 -2.26
CA ASP A 213 15.12 12.68 -2.75
C ASP A 213 13.62 12.59 -2.38
N TYR A 214 13.05 11.37 -2.42
CA TYR A 214 11.65 11.13 -2.08
C TYR A 214 11.47 9.85 -1.26
N TYR A 215 10.72 9.96 -0.16
CA TYR A 215 10.13 8.85 0.59
C TYR A 215 8.65 8.80 0.28
N ILE A 216 8.15 7.70 -0.30
CA ILE A 216 6.76 7.58 -0.76
C ILE A 216 6.09 6.41 -0.04
N PHE A 217 4.95 6.71 0.63
CA PHE A 217 4.23 5.76 1.47
C PHE A 217 2.72 5.81 1.24
N GLY A 218 2.03 4.69 1.54
CA GLY A 218 0.60 4.59 1.79
C GLY A 218 0.28 4.44 3.28
N HIS A 219 -0.58 3.48 3.61
CA HIS A 219 -0.89 2.97 4.95
C HIS A 219 -1.61 3.92 5.92
N ARG A 220 -1.33 5.19 5.86
CA ARG A 220 -1.84 6.17 6.83
C ARG A 220 -3.14 6.82 6.42
N HIS A 221 -3.58 6.65 5.18
CA HIS A 221 -4.78 7.26 4.60
C HIS A 221 -4.85 8.78 4.81
N ILE A 222 -3.71 9.43 4.90
CA ILE A 222 -3.59 10.88 4.96
C ILE A 222 -2.81 11.37 3.75
N GLU A 223 -3.22 12.46 3.19
CA GLU A 223 -2.44 13.16 2.18
C GLU A 223 -1.40 14.04 2.88
N LEU A 224 -0.14 13.78 2.62
CA LEU A 224 0.97 14.58 3.16
C LEU A 224 2.06 14.74 2.12
N ASP A 225 2.51 15.97 1.96
CA ASP A 225 3.65 16.35 1.16
C ASP A 225 4.49 17.32 1.97
N LEU A 226 5.65 16.85 2.47
CA LEU A 226 6.46 17.58 3.44
C LEU A 226 7.94 17.54 3.08
N MET A 227 8.60 18.70 3.08
CA MET A 227 10.04 18.79 2.98
C MET A 227 10.71 18.36 4.27
N LEU A 228 11.60 17.36 4.19
CA LEU A 228 12.43 16.91 5.32
C LEU A 228 13.73 17.71 5.41
N SER A 229 14.28 18.07 4.25
CA SER A 229 15.46 18.92 4.10
C SER A 229 15.33 19.72 2.80
N ARG A 230 16.42 20.40 2.38
CA ARG A 230 16.44 21.16 1.12
C ARG A 230 16.21 20.29 -0.11
N ASP A 231 16.61 19.02 -0.05
CA ASP A 231 16.70 18.07 -1.17
C ASP A 231 16.06 16.71 -0.86
N SER A 232 15.36 16.58 0.26
CA SER A 232 14.62 15.37 0.68
C SER A 232 13.18 15.71 1.04
N ARG A 233 12.25 14.85 0.62
CA ARG A 233 10.80 15.05 0.74
C ARG A 233 10.09 13.75 1.08
N ILE A 234 9.11 13.79 1.98
CA ILE A 234 8.22 12.67 2.25
C ILE A 234 6.84 12.93 1.68
N MET A 235 6.28 11.92 1.04
CA MET A 235 4.91 11.92 0.52
C MET A 235 4.15 10.72 1.07
N ILE A 236 2.98 10.95 1.65
CA ILE A 236 2.01 9.92 2.02
C ILE A 236 0.80 10.14 1.12
N LEU A 237 0.42 9.09 0.39
CA LEU A 237 -0.42 9.22 -0.80
C LEU A 237 -1.92 9.44 -0.54
N GLY A 238 -2.35 9.45 0.74
CA GLY A 238 -3.79 9.40 1.03
C GLY A 238 -4.32 7.98 0.82
N ASP A 239 -5.44 7.85 0.10
CA ASP A 239 -6.05 6.57 -0.22
C ASP A 239 -6.83 6.61 -1.55
N CYS A 240 -7.09 5.43 -2.12
CA CYS A 240 -7.92 5.24 -3.30
C CYS A 240 -9.27 4.57 -2.95
N TRP A 241 -9.78 4.75 -1.73
CA TRP A 241 -11.11 4.24 -1.34
C TRP A 241 -12.09 5.34 -0.91
N GLN A 242 -11.61 6.50 -0.43
CA GLN A 242 -12.41 7.68 -0.11
C GLN A 242 -11.92 8.94 -0.82
N GLN A 243 -10.59 9.17 -0.82
CA GLN A 243 -9.98 10.40 -1.32
C GLN A 243 -9.65 10.32 -2.80
N PHE A 244 -9.40 9.11 -3.34
CA PHE A 244 -8.94 8.86 -4.72
C PHE A 244 -7.72 9.69 -5.10
N THR A 245 -6.76 9.75 -4.17
CA THR A 245 -5.50 10.45 -4.33
C THR A 245 -4.42 9.53 -4.91
N TYR A 246 -3.55 10.11 -5.68
CA TYR A 246 -2.38 9.43 -6.25
C TYR A 246 -1.24 10.44 -6.42
N ALA A 247 0.00 9.98 -6.57
CA ALA A 247 1.08 10.86 -7.00
C ALA A 247 1.48 10.56 -8.44
N GLN A 248 1.91 11.60 -9.14
CA GLN A 248 2.50 11.48 -10.47
C GLN A 248 3.88 12.13 -10.50
N MET A 249 4.80 11.47 -11.18
CA MET A 249 6.15 11.94 -11.40
C MET A 249 6.39 12.18 -12.88
N ASP A 250 6.70 13.41 -13.22
CA ASP A 250 7.26 13.76 -14.52
C ASP A 250 8.81 13.68 -14.48
N ASN A 251 9.48 14.27 -15.45
CA ASN A 251 10.95 14.27 -15.50
C ASN A 251 11.60 15.10 -14.39
N TYR A 252 10.85 15.94 -13.68
CA TYR A 252 11.39 16.98 -12.79
C TYR A 252 10.83 16.92 -11.37
N GLU A 253 9.55 16.59 -11.21
CA GLU A 253 8.87 16.71 -9.92
C GLU A 253 7.84 15.61 -9.68
N LEU A 254 7.67 15.28 -8.41
CA LEU A 254 6.61 14.39 -7.90
C LEU A 254 5.54 15.25 -7.23
N ARG A 255 4.26 15.04 -7.58
CA ARG A 255 3.10 15.79 -7.05
C ARG A 255 1.97 14.86 -6.69
N ILE A 256 1.26 15.17 -5.59
CA ILE A 256 0.00 14.49 -5.24
C ILE A 256 -1.13 15.15 -6.03
N MET A 257 -2.03 14.32 -6.55
CA MET A 257 -3.16 14.69 -7.38
C MET A 257 -4.42 14.00 -6.86
N ASN A 258 -5.58 14.61 -7.13
CA ASN A 258 -6.88 14.00 -6.89
C ASN A 258 -7.48 13.53 -8.21
N PHE A 259 -8.05 12.34 -8.22
CA PHE A 259 -8.80 11.87 -9.38
C PHE A 259 -10.22 12.44 -9.31
N GLU A 260 -10.61 13.17 -10.34
CA GLU A 260 -11.99 13.70 -10.47
C GLU A 260 -12.92 12.56 -10.86
N LEU A 261 -13.95 12.32 -10.03
CA LEU A 261 -14.97 11.27 -10.19
C LEU A 261 -16.05 11.66 -11.22
#